data_556a99495b3f65ca03dafdfd52440975
#
_entry.id   556a99495b3f65ca03dafdfd52440975
#
_cell.length_a   1.000
_cell.length_b   1.000
_cell.length_c   1.000
_cell.angle_alpha   90.00
_cell.angle_beta   90.00
_cell.angle_gamma   90.00
#
_symmetry.space_group_name_H-M   'P 1'
#
loop_
_entity.id
_entity.type
_entity.pdbx_description
1 polymer ?
#
loop_
_entity_poly.entity_id
_entity_poly.type
_entity_poly.pdbx_seq_one_letter_code
_entity_poly.pdbx_strand_id
1 'polypeptide(L)'
;MVSTVRGQLGRISGTVEYDGKDIRTVKADVAIDANGIDTQNENRDKHLRTADFFDAATYPTITFKAKRAEPGTAGHFKLIGDVTIRGTTKEVVLDVEGPSPVSKTQRGIASGATATTKINRLEYGLKWNNMIEAGPVVSDEVTVTIDLELTRPAPPGTAQ
;
A
#
# COMPACT_ATOMS: atom_id res chain seq x y z
N MET A 1 -3.04 -25.98 -13.46
CA MET A 1 -2.05 -24.90 -13.62
C MET A 1 -2.58 -23.70 -12.84
N VAL A 2 -1.88 -23.27 -11.81
CA VAL A 2 -2.26 -22.08 -11.04
C VAL A 2 -1.56 -20.88 -11.69
N SER A 3 -2.35 -19.94 -12.19
CA SER A 3 -1.80 -18.68 -12.73
C SER A 3 -1.80 -17.60 -11.66
N THR A 4 -0.68 -16.90 -11.53
CA THR A 4 -0.59 -15.73 -10.66
C THR A 4 -1.11 -14.51 -11.40
N VAL A 5 -2.14 -13.87 -10.86
CA VAL A 5 -2.61 -12.58 -11.36
C VAL A 5 -1.88 -11.48 -10.59
N ARG A 6 -1.29 -10.55 -11.34
CA ARG A 6 -0.66 -9.34 -10.79
C ARG A 6 -1.45 -8.12 -11.22
N GLY A 7 -1.47 -7.11 -10.37
CA GLY A 7 -2.12 -5.86 -10.66
C GLY A 7 -1.50 -4.74 -9.86
N GLN A 8 -1.85 -3.52 -10.21
CA GLN A 8 -1.48 -2.30 -9.51
C GLN A 8 -2.73 -1.65 -8.96
N LEU A 9 -2.63 -1.04 -7.79
CA LEU A 9 -3.62 -0.10 -7.28
C LEU A 9 -3.33 1.30 -7.83
N GLY A 10 -4.29 2.21 -7.68
CA GLY A 10 -4.17 3.56 -8.19
C GLY A 10 -3.16 4.43 -7.44
N ARG A 11 -3.29 5.73 -7.64
CA ARG A 11 -2.38 6.71 -7.03
C ARG A 11 -2.36 6.58 -5.50
N ILE A 12 -1.15 6.62 -4.93
CA ILE A 12 -0.93 6.78 -3.51
C ILE A 12 -0.68 8.26 -3.20
N SER A 13 -1.26 8.75 -2.11
CA SER A 13 -1.08 10.11 -1.61
C SER A 13 -1.06 10.10 -0.08
N GLY A 14 -0.47 11.11 0.53
CA GLY A 14 -0.42 11.23 1.98
C GLY A 14 0.88 11.81 2.49
N THR A 15 1.13 11.62 3.77
CA THR A 15 2.29 12.15 4.47
C THR A 15 3.03 11.06 5.22
N VAL A 16 4.35 11.17 5.23
CA VAL A 16 5.24 10.39 6.08
C VAL A 16 6.16 11.35 6.81
N GLU A 17 6.20 11.24 8.12
CA GLU A 17 7.12 11.99 8.97
C GLU A 17 8.16 11.04 9.57
N TYR A 18 9.41 11.48 9.58
CA TYR A 18 10.54 10.75 10.13
C TYR A 18 11.65 11.72 10.50
N ASP A 19 12.22 11.58 11.69
CA ASP A 19 13.29 12.50 12.18
C ASP A 19 14.67 12.27 11.56
N GLY A 20 14.81 11.22 10.75
CA GLY A 20 16.05 10.84 10.09
C GLY A 20 17.02 10.05 10.97
N LYS A 21 16.65 9.70 12.19
CA LYS A 21 17.51 9.02 13.17
C LYS A 21 16.89 7.79 13.80
N ASP A 22 15.70 7.94 14.36
CA ASP A 22 15.02 6.86 15.09
C ASP A 22 13.78 6.43 14.34
N ILE A 23 13.78 5.19 13.85
CA ILE A 23 12.66 4.63 13.09
C ILE A 23 11.34 4.64 13.88
N ARG A 24 11.40 4.63 15.20
CA ARG A 24 10.23 4.69 16.08
C ARG A 24 9.47 6.03 15.97
N THR A 25 10.10 7.05 15.38
CA THR A 25 9.46 8.35 15.13
C THR A 25 8.63 8.37 13.85
N VAL A 26 8.65 7.30 13.04
CA VAL A 26 7.89 7.23 11.79
C VAL A 26 6.40 7.35 12.07
N LYS A 27 5.79 8.31 11.39
CA LYS A 27 4.34 8.45 11.26
C LYS A 27 3.99 8.40 9.79
N ALA A 28 2.93 7.70 9.45
CA ALA A 28 2.45 7.62 8.08
C ALA A 28 0.92 7.67 8.07
N ASP A 29 0.39 8.46 7.17
CA ASP A 29 -1.04 8.57 6.89
C ASP A 29 -1.19 8.67 5.38
N VAL A 30 -1.62 7.57 4.76
CA VAL A 30 -1.65 7.43 3.30
C VAL A 30 -2.99 6.91 2.81
N ALA A 31 -3.35 7.32 1.61
CA ALA A 31 -4.53 6.88 0.89
C ALA A 31 -4.16 6.40 -0.51
N ILE A 32 -4.80 5.33 -0.95
CA ILE A 32 -4.64 4.73 -2.27
C ILE A 32 -5.97 4.79 -3.00
N ASP A 33 -5.97 5.24 -4.24
CA ASP A 33 -7.17 5.28 -5.08
C ASP A 33 -7.58 3.87 -5.51
N ALA A 34 -8.71 3.39 -5.04
CA ALA A 34 -9.26 2.09 -5.39
C ALA A 34 -9.79 2.03 -6.84
N ASN A 35 -10.14 3.17 -7.43
CA ASN A 35 -10.59 3.22 -8.83
C ASN A 35 -9.45 3.01 -9.82
N GLY A 36 -8.22 3.22 -9.40
CA GLY A 36 -7.04 3.08 -10.24
C GLY A 36 -6.51 1.66 -10.37
N ILE A 37 -7.26 0.65 -9.93
CA ILE A 37 -6.83 -0.75 -10.06
C ILE A 37 -6.64 -1.12 -11.53
N ASP A 38 -5.50 -1.71 -11.85
CA ASP A 38 -5.10 -2.17 -13.17
C ASP A 38 -4.44 -3.54 -13.08
N THR A 39 -5.07 -4.54 -13.66
CA THR A 39 -4.56 -5.91 -13.78
C THR A 39 -4.24 -6.27 -15.23
N GLN A 40 -4.20 -5.27 -16.13
CA GLN A 40 -4.01 -5.45 -17.58
C GLN A 40 -5.14 -6.26 -18.23
N ASN A 41 -6.33 -6.22 -17.65
CA ASN A 41 -7.54 -6.82 -18.17
C ASN A 41 -8.74 -5.95 -17.80
N GLU A 42 -9.25 -5.22 -18.79
CA GLU A 42 -10.30 -4.22 -18.57
C GLU A 42 -11.59 -4.80 -17.96
N ASN A 43 -12.00 -6.00 -18.39
CA ASN A 43 -13.20 -6.63 -17.85
C ASN A 43 -13.03 -7.04 -16.38
N ARG A 44 -11.86 -7.56 -16.05
CA ARG A 44 -11.52 -7.89 -14.66
C ARG A 44 -11.42 -6.63 -13.80
N ASP A 45 -10.79 -5.57 -14.29
CA ASP A 45 -10.65 -4.31 -13.56
C ASP A 45 -12.00 -3.65 -13.31
N LYS A 46 -12.91 -3.68 -14.29
CA LYS A 46 -14.30 -3.25 -14.09
C LYS A 46 -15.00 -4.04 -12.99
N HIS A 47 -14.84 -5.37 -12.98
CA HIS A 47 -15.43 -6.23 -11.97
C HIS A 47 -14.83 -6.01 -10.57
N LEU A 48 -13.51 -5.82 -10.49
CA LEU A 48 -12.84 -5.52 -9.23
C LEU A 48 -13.31 -4.22 -8.57
N ARG A 49 -13.79 -3.24 -9.36
CA ARG A 49 -14.35 -1.98 -8.84
C ARG A 49 -15.78 -2.10 -8.33
N THR A 50 -16.48 -3.18 -8.66
CA THR A 50 -17.89 -3.38 -8.26
C THR A 50 -18.03 -3.79 -6.80
N ALA A 51 -19.28 -3.84 -6.32
CA ALA A 51 -19.63 -4.30 -4.98
C ALA A 51 -19.23 -5.76 -4.69
N ASP A 52 -18.92 -6.56 -5.70
CA ASP A 52 -18.39 -7.92 -5.54
C ASP A 52 -16.97 -7.91 -4.91
N PHE A 53 -16.23 -6.80 -5.09
CA PHE A 53 -14.85 -6.65 -4.60
C PHE A 53 -14.67 -5.34 -3.83
N PHE A 54 -13.97 -4.35 -4.42
CA PHE A 54 -13.60 -3.13 -3.71
C PHE A 54 -14.75 -2.17 -3.49
N ASP A 55 -15.81 -2.26 -4.27
CA ASP A 55 -16.94 -1.30 -4.25
C ASP A 55 -16.41 0.16 -4.29
N ALA A 56 -15.61 0.44 -5.31
CA ALA A 56 -14.88 1.70 -5.41
C ALA A 56 -15.78 2.94 -5.54
N ALA A 57 -17.04 2.76 -5.94
CA ALA A 57 -18.04 3.83 -5.96
C ALA A 57 -18.42 4.27 -4.54
N THR A 58 -18.56 3.32 -3.60
CA THR A 58 -18.88 3.58 -2.20
C THR A 58 -17.62 3.85 -1.38
N TYR A 59 -16.53 3.13 -1.66
CA TYR A 59 -15.26 3.20 -0.95
C TYR A 59 -14.12 3.54 -1.91
N PRO A 60 -13.98 4.80 -2.32
CA PRO A 60 -13.04 5.20 -3.37
C PRO A 60 -11.56 5.11 -2.95
N THR A 61 -11.28 5.00 -1.64
CA THR A 61 -9.91 4.96 -1.12
C THR A 61 -9.68 3.78 -0.20
N ILE A 62 -8.47 3.24 -0.27
CA ILE A 62 -7.87 2.36 0.73
C ILE A 62 -6.94 3.23 1.57
N THR A 63 -7.03 3.17 2.88
CA THR A 63 -6.22 4.02 3.77
C THR A 63 -5.33 3.18 4.67
N PHE A 64 -4.15 3.71 5.01
CA PHE A 64 -3.28 3.15 6.03
C PHE A 64 -2.83 4.27 6.97
N LYS A 65 -2.95 4.02 8.27
CA LYS A 65 -2.50 4.93 9.32
C LYS A 65 -1.58 4.20 10.28
N ALA A 66 -0.32 4.61 10.32
CA ALA A 66 0.68 4.03 11.20
C ALA A 66 0.36 4.32 12.68
N LYS A 67 0.55 3.33 13.53
CA LYS A 67 0.44 3.41 14.99
C LYS A 67 1.81 3.43 15.65
N ARG A 68 2.73 2.57 15.20
CA ARG A 68 4.08 2.46 15.74
C ARG A 68 5.02 1.79 14.73
N ALA A 69 6.30 2.04 14.88
CA ALA A 69 7.35 1.33 14.15
C ALA A 69 8.27 0.60 15.13
N GLU A 70 8.68 -0.59 14.76
CA GLU A 70 9.59 -1.44 15.53
C GLU A 70 10.86 -1.70 14.72
N PRO A 71 12.05 -1.39 15.28
CA PRO A 71 13.31 -1.67 14.60
C PRO A 71 13.46 -3.17 14.27
N GLY A 72 14.00 -3.45 13.11
CA GLY A 72 14.35 -4.79 12.65
C GLY A 72 15.85 -4.95 12.42
N THR A 73 16.21 -5.82 11.48
CA THR A 73 17.58 -5.95 11.00
C THR A 73 18.01 -4.71 10.22
N ALA A 74 19.32 -4.55 9.97
CA ALA A 74 19.85 -3.38 9.26
C ALA A 74 19.13 -3.11 7.94
N GLY A 75 18.61 -1.90 7.76
CA GLY A 75 17.85 -1.49 6.59
C GLY A 75 16.38 -1.95 6.56
N HIS A 76 15.89 -2.61 7.61
CA HIS A 76 14.53 -3.10 7.72
C HIS A 76 13.86 -2.71 9.04
N PHE A 77 12.57 -2.51 9.02
CA PHE A 77 11.76 -2.30 10.21
C PHE A 77 10.32 -2.77 9.98
N LYS A 78 9.56 -2.93 11.05
CA LYS A 78 8.14 -3.21 11.00
C LYS A 78 7.34 -1.95 11.26
N LEU A 79 6.38 -1.66 10.40
CA LEU A 79 5.43 -0.56 10.56
C LEU A 79 4.06 -1.16 10.84
N ILE A 80 3.57 -0.96 12.05
CA ILE A 80 2.28 -1.47 12.51
C ILE A 80 1.25 -0.36 12.41
N GLY A 81 0.12 -0.63 11.80
CA GLY A 81 -0.93 0.35 11.65
C GLY A 81 -2.25 -0.24 11.19
N ASP A 82 -3.24 0.62 11.07
CA ASP A 82 -4.56 0.25 10.62
C ASP A 82 -4.71 0.47 9.12
N VAL A 83 -5.09 -0.59 8.42
CA VAL A 83 -5.52 -0.51 7.03
C VAL A 83 -7.04 -0.57 6.96
N THR A 84 -7.63 0.29 6.15
CA THR A 84 -9.07 0.30 5.88
C THR A 84 -9.29 -0.01 4.41
N ILE A 85 -9.99 -1.11 4.15
CA ILE A 85 -10.38 -1.54 2.81
C ILE A 85 -11.89 -1.79 2.84
N ARG A 86 -12.62 -1.20 1.90
CA ARG A 86 -14.07 -1.37 1.80
C ARG A 86 -14.79 -1.13 3.14
N GLY A 87 -14.42 -0.08 3.85
CA GLY A 87 -15.01 0.29 5.13
C GLY A 87 -14.64 -0.60 6.32
N THR A 88 -13.84 -1.64 6.14
CA THR A 88 -13.36 -2.52 7.22
C THR A 88 -11.93 -2.15 7.58
N THR A 89 -11.70 -1.89 8.85
CA THR A 89 -10.38 -1.51 9.40
C THR A 89 -9.80 -2.66 10.20
N LYS A 90 -8.55 -3.02 9.89
CA LYS A 90 -7.78 -4.02 10.64
C LYS A 90 -6.34 -3.59 10.83
N GLU A 91 -5.74 -4.01 11.94
CA GLU A 91 -4.31 -3.84 12.15
C GLU A 91 -3.51 -4.78 11.25
N VAL A 92 -2.49 -4.23 10.61
CA VAL A 92 -1.53 -4.99 9.78
C VAL A 92 -0.12 -4.63 10.17
N VAL A 93 0.80 -5.54 9.86
CA VAL A 93 2.24 -5.33 9.99
C VAL A 93 2.83 -5.25 8.60
N LEU A 94 3.44 -4.12 8.28
CA LEU A 94 4.21 -3.93 7.06
C LEU A 94 5.69 -4.22 7.34
N ASP A 95 6.30 -5.11 6.56
CA ASP A 95 7.75 -5.25 6.53
C ASP A 95 8.29 -4.17 5.59
N VAL A 96 9.07 -3.24 6.15
CA VAL A 96 9.60 -2.09 5.40
C VAL A 96 11.10 -2.23 5.23
N GLU A 97 11.55 -2.13 3.99
CA GLU A 97 12.94 -1.95 3.61
C GLU A 97 13.19 -0.48 3.29
N GLY A 98 14.13 0.14 3.98
CA GLY A 98 14.43 1.55 3.87
C GLY A 98 14.38 2.28 5.22
N PRO A 99 14.33 3.61 5.23
CA PRO A 99 14.45 4.48 4.07
C PRO A 99 15.85 4.42 3.44
N SER A 100 15.94 4.57 2.13
CA SER A 100 17.22 4.70 1.45
C SER A 100 17.93 6.00 1.85
N PRO A 101 19.26 6.10 1.67
CA PRO A 101 19.96 7.36 1.86
C PRO A 101 19.31 8.49 1.06
N VAL A 102 19.25 9.64 1.66
CA VAL A 102 18.65 10.83 1.07
C VAL A 102 19.43 11.29 -0.15
N SER A 103 18.75 11.50 -1.26
CA SER A 103 19.32 12.00 -2.53
C SER A 103 18.78 13.39 -2.83
N LYS A 104 19.67 14.27 -3.33
CA LYS A 104 19.25 15.57 -3.88
C LYS A 104 18.66 15.38 -5.27
N THR A 105 17.51 15.97 -5.51
CA THR A 105 16.84 15.99 -6.80
C THR A 105 16.59 17.43 -7.26
N GLN A 106 16.16 17.63 -8.49
CA GLN A 106 15.78 18.96 -8.99
C GLN A 106 14.59 19.57 -8.21
N ARG A 107 13.78 18.74 -7.53
CA ARG A 107 12.59 19.17 -6.80
C ARG A 107 12.77 19.20 -5.28
N GLY A 108 13.99 18.93 -4.78
CA GLY A 108 14.29 18.87 -3.36
C GLY A 108 15.07 17.62 -2.97
N ILE A 109 14.64 16.95 -1.95
CA ILE A 109 15.29 15.78 -1.37
C ILE A 109 14.36 14.57 -1.52
N ALA A 110 14.88 13.43 -1.96
CA ALA A 110 14.13 12.20 -2.10
C ALA A 110 14.78 11.03 -1.35
N SER A 111 13.95 10.11 -0.88
CA SER A 111 14.34 8.84 -0.29
C SER A 111 13.31 7.78 -0.67
N GLY A 112 13.72 6.54 -0.83
CA GLY A 112 12.85 5.43 -1.19
C GLY A 112 12.61 4.46 -0.04
N ALA A 113 11.48 3.79 -0.08
CA ALA A 113 11.16 2.66 0.80
C ALA A 113 10.24 1.68 0.09
N THR A 114 10.38 0.40 0.42
CA THR A 114 9.48 -0.66 -0.04
C THR A 114 8.81 -1.32 1.16
N ALA A 115 7.50 -1.35 1.17
CA ALA A 115 6.71 -2.02 2.21
C ALA A 115 6.00 -3.24 1.63
N THR A 116 6.02 -4.35 2.36
CA THR A 116 5.39 -5.60 1.93
C THR A 116 4.53 -6.17 3.06
N THR A 117 3.37 -6.67 2.70
CA THR A 117 2.50 -7.41 3.63
C THR A 117 1.64 -8.42 2.88
N LYS A 118 1.02 -9.32 3.64
CA LYS A 118 0.00 -10.23 3.14
C LYS A 118 -1.31 -9.95 3.86
N ILE A 119 -2.39 -9.93 3.12
CA ILE A 119 -3.74 -9.74 3.65
C ILE A 119 -4.65 -10.89 3.21
N ASN A 120 -5.62 -11.22 4.05
CA ASN A 120 -6.73 -12.09 3.67
C ASN A 120 -7.89 -11.19 3.21
N ARG A 121 -8.19 -11.23 1.91
CA ARG A 121 -9.24 -10.40 1.31
C ARG A 121 -10.63 -10.62 1.91
N LEU A 122 -10.93 -11.83 2.36
CA LEU A 122 -12.22 -12.20 2.95
C LEU A 122 -12.50 -11.41 4.23
N GLU A 123 -11.47 -11.10 5.00
CA GLU A 123 -11.59 -10.33 6.24
C GLU A 123 -12.02 -8.87 6.02
N TYR A 124 -11.90 -8.38 4.78
CA TYR A 124 -12.33 -7.03 4.38
C TYR A 124 -13.63 -7.04 3.56
N GLY A 125 -14.30 -8.18 3.50
CA GLY A 125 -15.56 -8.30 2.78
C GLY A 125 -15.44 -8.49 1.27
N LEU A 126 -14.23 -8.70 0.73
CA LEU A 126 -14.01 -9.03 -0.68
C LEU A 126 -14.21 -10.53 -0.88
N LYS A 127 -15.46 -10.98 -0.82
CA LYS A 127 -15.83 -12.40 -0.67
C LYS A 127 -16.13 -13.11 -1.98
N TRP A 128 -16.24 -12.37 -3.09
CA TRP A 128 -16.59 -12.98 -4.36
C TRP A 128 -15.56 -14.08 -4.72
N ASN A 129 -16.08 -15.23 -5.08
CA ASN A 129 -15.30 -16.34 -5.59
C ASN A 129 -16.20 -17.28 -6.39
N ASN A 130 -15.90 -17.48 -7.66
CA ASN A 130 -16.55 -18.52 -8.45
C ASN A 130 -15.86 -19.85 -8.20
N MET A 131 -16.65 -20.85 -7.86
CA MET A 131 -16.22 -22.24 -7.83
C MET A 131 -16.40 -22.82 -9.23
N ILE A 132 -15.32 -23.33 -9.78
CA ILE A 132 -15.30 -24.13 -11.00
C ILE A 132 -14.88 -25.56 -10.64
N GLU A 133 -15.01 -26.49 -11.56
CA GLU A 133 -14.64 -27.89 -11.31
C GLU A 133 -13.20 -28.07 -10.77
N ALA A 134 -12.30 -27.16 -11.11
CA ALA A 134 -10.91 -27.15 -10.64
C ALA A 134 -10.68 -26.50 -9.26
N GLY A 135 -11.74 -26.00 -8.58
CA GLY A 135 -11.66 -25.33 -7.29
C GLY A 135 -11.88 -23.80 -7.35
N PRO A 136 -11.53 -23.07 -6.29
CA PRO A 136 -11.73 -21.63 -6.24
C PRO A 136 -10.86 -20.89 -7.26
N VAL A 137 -11.46 -19.88 -7.92
CA VAL A 137 -10.78 -19.08 -8.95
C VAL A 137 -9.86 -18.00 -8.36
N VAL A 138 -10.14 -17.52 -7.15
CA VAL A 138 -9.45 -16.40 -6.52
C VAL A 138 -8.86 -16.83 -5.18
N SER A 139 -7.56 -16.59 -4.99
CA SER A 139 -6.90 -16.81 -3.69
C SER A 139 -7.46 -15.90 -2.61
N ASP A 140 -7.55 -16.40 -1.39
CA ASP A 140 -7.95 -15.62 -0.21
C ASP A 140 -6.81 -14.72 0.27
N GLU A 141 -5.56 -15.18 0.14
CA GLU A 141 -4.37 -14.40 0.48
C GLU A 141 -3.89 -13.56 -0.70
N VAL A 142 -3.62 -12.29 -0.43
CA VAL A 142 -3.05 -11.34 -1.37
C VAL A 142 -1.76 -10.77 -0.81
N THR A 143 -0.68 -10.85 -1.58
CA THR A 143 0.57 -10.16 -1.26
C THR A 143 0.52 -8.75 -1.81
N VAL A 144 0.79 -7.77 -0.94
CA VAL A 144 0.82 -6.35 -1.29
C VAL A 144 2.25 -5.84 -1.16
N THR A 145 2.75 -5.22 -2.21
CA THR A 145 4.04 -4.52 -2.23
C THR A 145 3.80 -3.05 -2.58
N ILE A 146 4.38 -2.17 -1.78
CA ILE A 146 4.25 -0.72 -1.96
C ILE A 146 5.63 -0.13 -2.10
N ASP A 147 5.93 0.40 -3.28
CA ASP A 147 7.16 1.13 -3.55
C ASP A 147 6.87 2.63 -3.41
N LEU A 148 7.60 3.28 -2.52
CA LEU A 148 7.41 4.69 -2.18
C LEU A 148 8.64 5.51 -2.55
N GLU A 149 8.41 6.64 -3.19
CA GLU A 149 9.35 7.75 -3.24
C GLU A 149 8.82 8.85 -2.30
N LEU A 150 9.60 9.12 -1.27
CA LEU A 150 9.34 10.18 -0.29
C LEU A 150 10.07 11.42 -0.71
N THR A 151 9.37 12.52 -0.93
CA THR A 151 9.97 13.79 -1.36
C THR A 151 9.72 14.88 -0.33
N ARG A 152 10.72 15.71 -0.11
CA ARG A 152 10.61 16.94 0.69
C ARG A 152 11.09 18.11 -0.16
N PRO A 153 10.29 19.19 -0.28
CA PRO A 153 10.73 20.40 -0.98
C PRO A 153 12.02 20.94 -0.39
N ALA A 154 12.86 21.57 -1.23
CA ALA A 154 14.02 22.29 -0.74
C ALA A 154 13.57 23.45 0.18
N PRO A 155 14.35 23.78 1.24
CA PRO A 155 14.06 24.95 2.06
C PRO A 155 14.02 26.20 1.18
N PRO A 156 13.06 27.14 1.43
CA PRO A 156 13.06 28.40 0.70
C PRO A 156 14.35 29.15 0.99
N GLY A 157 15.11 29.50 -0.07
CA GLY A 157 16.34 30.29 0.01
C GLY A 157 17.64 29.62 -0.47
N THR A 158 17.63 28.41 -1.02
CA THR A 158 18.80 27.74 -1.59
C THR A 158 18.84 27.79 -3.12
N ALA A 159 18.17 28.76 -3.73
CA ALA A 159 18.38 29.06 -5.15
C ALA A 159 19.61 29.98 -5.26
N GLN A 160 20.76 29.44 -5.63
CA GLN A 160 21.86 30.14 -6.29
C GLN A 160 21.98 29.65 -7.71
#